data_c270ebe97c2b61a4c54ebee0d7850da8
#
_entry.id   c270ebe97c2b61a4c54ebee0d7850da8
#
_cell.length_a   1.000
_cell.length_b   1.000
_cell.length_c   1.000
_cell.angle_alpha   90.00
_cell.angle_beta   90.00
_cell.angle_gamma   90.00
#
_symmetry.space_group_name_H-M   'P 1'
#
loop_
_entity.id
_entity.type
_entity.pdbx_description
1 polymer ?
#
loop_
_entity_poly.entity_id
_entity_poly.type
_entity_poly.pdbx_seq_one_letter_code
_entity_poly.pdbx_strand_id
1 'polypeptide(L)'
;MSPFTATQNQLLMEHLRSFLQGMEPDALELLRAHMEWVEIPGGGTLMNQGDPGESMYLTVSGRLRAYVRGDDGQQRCVADMGRGQAIGEISLFTDAPRAATVVAVRDSVLVRLTKPVFKSLLASSAQLSMALTRQAIERLQSRSANPAMERPVAMGLLPISAGVDLQGFAVKLARQLGAPGKV
;
A
#
# COMPACT_ATOMS: atom_id res chain seq x y z
N MET A 1 15.33 14.57 -16.82
CA MET A 1 15.20 13.11 -17.04
C MET A 1 14.88 12.51 -15.67
N SER A 2 13.79 11.78 -15.54
CA SER A 2 13.44 11.09 -14.27
C SER A 2 14.51 10.04 -13.97
N PRO A 3 15.05 9.96 -12.75
CA PRO A 3 16.04 8.95 -12.35
C PRO A 3 15.45 7.53 -12.33
N PHE A 4 14.13 7.40 -12.49
CA PHE A 4 13.42 6.13 -12.43
C PHE A 4 13.32 5.45 -13.79
N THR A 5 13.39 4.13 -13.78
CA THR A 5 13.47 3.29 -14.97
C THR A 5 12.18 3.32 -15.79
N ALA A 6 12.27 3.02 -17.09
CA ALA A 6 11.08 2.88 -17.95
C ALA A 6 10.09 1.84 -17.38
N THR A 7 10.59 0.77 -16.77
CA THR A 7 9.78 -0.28 -16.11
C THR A 7 8.99 0.28 -14.91
N GLN A 8 9.59 1.15 -14.09
CA GLN A 8 8.89 1.76 -12.95
C GLN A 8 7.78 2.70 -13.41
N ASN A 9 8.01 3.47 -14.47
CA ASN A 9 6.98 4.32 -15.07
C ASN A 9 5.82 3.50 -15.67
N GLN A 10 6.12 2.37 -16.32
CA GLN A 10 5.09 1.47 -16.83
C GLN A 10 4.26 0.88 -15.71
N LEU A 11 4.88 0.37 -14.65
CA LEU A 11 4.19 -0.14 -13.46
C LEU A 11 3.31 0.92 -12.80
N LEU A 12 3.81 2.15 -12.68
CA LEU A 12 3.01 3.27 -12.16
C LEU A 12 1.74 3.47 -12.98
N MET A 13 1.84 3.51 -14.32
CA MET A 13 0.67 3.69 -15.18
C MET A 13 -0.32 2.53 -15.09
N GLU A 14 0.15 1.30 -14.97
CA GLU A 14 -0.70 0.13 -14.73
C GLU A 14 -1.46 0.25 -13.39
N HIS A 15 -0.76 0.65 -12.33
CA HIS A 15 -1.37 0.85 -11.02
C HIS A 15 -2.36 2.02 -11.00
N LEU A 16 -2.05 3.12 -11.68
CA LEU A 16 -2.97 4.25 -11.80
C LEU A 16 -4.25 3.87 -12.55
N ARG A 17 -4.15 3.11 -13.66
CA ARG A 17 -5.32 2.60 -14.39
C ARG A 17 -6.17 1.65 -13.54
N SER A 18 -5.52 0.79 -12.76
CA SER A 18 -6.23 -0.10 -11.84
C SER A 18 -6.88 0.64 -10.68
N PHE A 19 -6.21 1.64 -10.13
CA PHE A 19 -6.68 2.43 -9.00
C PHE A 19 -7.81 3.39 -9.40
N LEU A 20 -7.73 4.00 -10.59
CA LEU A 20 -8.68 4.99 -11.10
C LEU A 20 -9.42 4.45 -12.33
N GLN A 21 -10.13 3.34 -12.16
CA GLN A 21 -10.85 2.69 -13.23
C GLN A 21 -11.80 3.64 -13.95
N GLY A 22 -11.77 3.61 -15.30
CA GLY A 22 -12.64 4.42 -16.14
C GLY A 22 -12.16 5.86 -16.38
N MET A 23 -10.93 6.21 -15.96
CA MET A 23 -10.32 7.48 -16.32
C MET A 23 -9.72 7.49 -17.74
N GLU A 24 -9.86 8.63 -18.41
CA GLU A 24 -9.24 8.88 -19.70
C GLU A 24 -7.71 8.89 -19.59
N PRO A 25 -6.98 8.41 -20.61
CA PRO A 25 -5.51 8.37 -20.60
C PRO A 25 -4.85 9.71 -20.31
N ASP A 26 -5.38 10.80 -20.87
CA ASP A 26 -4.84 12.16 -20.68
C ASP A 26 -4.95 12.64 -19.23
N ALA A 27 -6.03 12.29 -18.55
CA ALA A 27 -6.23 12.62 -17.14
C ALA A 27 -5.27 11.82 -16.23
N LEU A 28 -4.96 10.57 -16.58
CA LEU A 28 -3.95 9.77 -15.88
C LEU A 28 -2.53 10.33 -16.08
N GLU A 29 -2.20 10.78 -17.29
CA GLU A 29 -0.90 11.41 -17.57
C GLU A 29 -0.77 12.76 -16.84
N LEU A 30 -1.84 13.54 -16.76
CA LEU A 30 -1.86 14.77 -15.97
C LEU A 30 -1.61 14.48 -14.50
N LEU A 31 -2.26 13.48 -13.94
CA LEU A 31 -2.05 13.06 -12.55
C LEU A 31 -0.60 12.60 -12.34
N ARG A 32 -0.07 11.75 -13.22
CA ARG A 32 1.32 11.27 -13.18
C ARG A 32 2.32 12.41 -13.20
N ALA A 33 2.09 13.43 -14.03
CA ALA A 33 2.99 14.57 -14.16
C ALA A 33 3.16 15.38 -12.86
N HIS A 34 2.18 15.29 -11.95
CA HIS A 34 2.18 15.97 -10.65
C HIS A 34 2.61 15.08 -9.49
N MET A 35 2.97 13.83 -9.75
CA MET A 35 3.44 12.90 -8.72
C MET A 35 4.97 12.97 -8.56
N GLU A 36 5.40 12.93 -7.32
CA GLU A 36 6.80 12.92 -6.92
C GLU A 36 7.21 11.50 -6.52
N TRP A 37 8.34 11.03 -7.01
CA TRP A 37 8.89 9.74 -6.64
C TRP A 37 9.50 9.77 -5.24
N VAL A 38 9.27 8.71 -4.48
CA VAL A 38 9.78 8.54 -3.11
C VAL A 38 10.32 7.12 -2.95
N GLU A 39 11.56 7.00 -2.48
CA GLU A 39 12.18 5.74 -2.12
C GLU A 39 12.31 5.64 -0.60
N ILE A 40 11.96 4.47 -0.05
CA ILE A 40 12.06 4.22 1.38
C ILE A 40 12.77 2.88 1.58
N PRO A 41 13.89 2.85 2.30
CA PRO A 41 14.57 1.60 2.62
C PRO A 41 13.75 0.76 3.59
N GLY A 42 13.97 -0.55 3.56
CA GLY A 42 13.38 -1.47 4.54
C GLY A 42 13.63 -1.02 5.98
N GLY A 43 12.59 -1.02 6.80
CA GLY A 43 12.60 -0.46 8.16
C GLY A 43 12.35 1.05 8.23
N GLY A 44 12.40 1.78 7.10
CA GLY A 44 12.13 3.22 7.06
C GLY A 44 10.65 3.55 7.32
N THR A 45 10.40 4.67 8.00
CA THR A 45 9.05 5.15 8.30
C THR A 45 8.58 6.13 7.23
N LEU A 46 7.43 5.87 6.61
CA LEU A 46 6.79 6.74 5.63
C LEU A 46 6.03 7.88 6.29
N MET A 47 5.32 7.61 7.38
CA MET A 47 4.52 8.57 8.15
C MET A 47 4.26 8.05 9.55
N ASN A 48 4.01 8.93 10.53
CA ASN A 48 3.64 8.55 11.88
C ASN A 48 2.16 8.78 12.15
N GLN A 49 1.57 7.98 13.03
CA GLN A 49 0.22 8.20 13.54
C GLN A 49 0.15 9.57 14.23
N GLY A 50 -0.88 10.34 13.92
CA GLY A 50 -1.10 11.68 14.46
C GLY A 50 -0.46 12.82 13.67
N ASP A 51 0.46 12.53 12.73
CA ASP A 51 1.05 13.56 11.86
C ASP A 51 -0.01 14.24 10.98
N PRO A 52 0.18 15.48 10.54
CA PRO A 52 -0.68 16.14 9.56
C PRO A 52 -0.75 15.36 8.24
N GLY A 53 -1.95 15.24 7.68
CA GLY A 53 -2.20 14.50 6.45
C GLY A 53 -2.03 15.34 5.17
N GLU A 54 -0.81 15.74 4.83
CA GLU A 54 -0.51 16.67 3.73
C GLU A 54 -0.23 16.01 2.37
N SER A 55 -0.33 14.68 2.27
CA SER A 55 -0.06 13.94 1.04
C SER A 55 -0.67 12.54 1.07
N MET A 56 -0.85 11.94 -0.11
CA MET A 56 -1.08 10.51 -0.26
C MET A 56 0.06 9.88 -1.06
N TYR A 57 0.14 8.57 -0.99
CA TYR A 57 1.15 7.79 -1.71
C TYR A 57 0.50 6.63 -2.44
N LEU A 58 1.05 6.25 -3.59
CA LEU A 58 0.72 5.03 -4.30
C LEU A 58 1.96 4.16 -4.36
N THR A 59 1.86 2.91 -3.91
CA THR A 59 2.99 1.98 -3.90
C THR A 59 3.23 1.43 -5.30
N VAL A 60 4.39 1.72 -5.89
CA VAL A 60 4.81 1.19 -7.19
C VAL A 60 5.48 -0.17 -7.02
N SER A 61 6.38 -0.29 -6.05
CA SER A 61 7.03 -1.55 -5.70
C SER A 61 7.36 -1.59 -4.21
N GLY A 62 7.56 -2.78 -3.66
CA GLY A 62 7.87 -2.94 -2.24
C GLY A 62 6.71 -3.48 -1.42
N ARG A 63 6.76 -3.28 -0.10
CA ARG A 63 5.73 -3.67 0.86
C ARG A 63 5.83 -2.82 2.11
N LEU A 64 4.69 -2.33 2.59
CA LEU A 64 4.60 -1.50 3.77
C LEU A 64 3.59 -2.10 4.76
N ARG A 65 3.73 -1.76 6.04
CA ARG A 65 2.77 -2.12 7.09
C ARG A 65 2.31 -0.90 7.86
N ALA A 66 1.02 -0.87 8.14
CA ALA A 66 0.42 0.13 9.00
C ALA A 66 0.25 -0.40 10.42
N TYR A 67 0.66 0.41 11.38
CA TYR A 67 0.55 0.12 12.80
C TYR A 67 -0.23 1.23 13.49
N VAL A 68 -1.15 0.84 14.35
CA VAL A 68 -1.88 1.76 15.23
C VAL A 68 -1.45 1.51 16.66
N ARG A 69 -1.12 2.58 17.36
CA ARG A 69 -0.92 2.54 18.82
C ARG A 69 -2.27 2.79 19.49
N GLY A 70 -2.73 1.82 20.26
CA GLY A 70 -3.96 1.94 21.06
C GLY A 70 -3.73 2.75 22.33
N ASP A 71 -4.80 3.05 23.05
CA ASP A 71 -4.78 3.75 24.35
C ASP A 71 -4.03 2.96 25.42
N ASP A 72 -3.90 1.64 25.25
CA ASP A 72 -3.08 0.74 26.06
C ASP A 72 -1.57 0.87 25.78
N GLY A 73 -1.17 1.76 24.87
CA GLY A 73 0.21 1.96 24.44
C GLY A 73 0.76 0.86 23.53
N GLN A 74 0.00 -0.21 23.28
CA GLN A 74 0.44 -1.30 22.43
C GLN A 74 0.29 -0.95 20.95
N GLN A 75 1.25 -1.37 20.15
CA GLN A 75 1.25 -1.18 18.72
C GLN A 75 0.73 -2.46 18.03
N ARG A 76 -0.33 -2.30 17.22
CA ARG A 76 -0.96 -3.41 16.49
C ARG A 76 -0.84 -3.18 14.99
N CYS A 77 -0.45 -4.23 14.25
CA CYS A 77 -0.48 -4.19 12.79
C CYS A 77 -1.95 -4.24 12.33
N VAL A 78 -2.36 -3.22 11.57
CA VAL A 78 -3.75 -3.09 11.10
C VAL A 78 -3.89 -3.25 9.58
N ALA A 79 -2.79 -3.14 8.84
CA ALA A 79 -2.80 -3.38 7.39
C ALA A 79 -1.41 -3.77 6.89
N ASP A 80 -1.40 -4.58 5.85
CA ASP A 80 -0.23 -4.93 5.05
C ASP A 80 -0.48 -4.47 3.62
N MET A 81 0.40 -3.62 3.07
CA MET A 81 0.16 -2.90 1.83
C MET A 81 1.24 -3.20 0.81
N GLY A 82 0.82 -3.60 -0.38
CA GLY A 82 1.69 -3.92 -1.52
C GLY A 82 1.52 -2.98 -2.69
N ARG A 83 1.93 -3.45 -3.86
CA ARG A 83 1.88 -2.72 -5.12
C ARG A 83 0.46 -2.29 -5.46
N GLY A 84 0.31 -1.11 -6.06
CA GLY A 84 -0.96 -0.56 -6.52
C GLY A 84 -1.88 -0.08 -5.40
N GLN A 85 -1.45 -0.16 -4.14
CA GLN A 85 -2.25 0.30 -3.02
C GLN A 85 -1.90 1.74 -2.64
N ALA A 86 -2.95 2.55 -2.44
CA ALA A 86 -2.83 3.92 -1.96
C ALA A 86 -2.72 3.96 -0.43
N ILE A 87 -1.99 4.94 0.10
CA ILE A 87 -1.68 5.10 1.51
C ILE A 87 -1.88 6.56 1.90
N GLY A 88 -2.63 6.80 2.98
CA GLY A 88 -2.83 8.14 3.55
C GLY A 88 -3.82 9.01 2.78
N GLU A 89 -4.58 8.45 1.85
CA GLU A 89 -5.58 9.12 1.03
C GLU A 89 -6.72 9.73 1.87
N ILE A 90 -7.11 9.08 2.96
CA ILE A 90 -8.24 9.52 3.80
C ILE A 90 -7.98 10.90 4.37
N SER A 91 -6.76 11.18 4.82
CA SER A 91 -6.41 12.48 5.36
C SER A 91 -6.51 13.63 4.35
N LEU A 92 -6.45 13.32 3.03
CA LEU A 92 -6.66 14.34 1.99
C LEU A 92 -8.13 14.74 1.84
N PHE A 93 -9.05 13.80 2.09
CA PHE A 93 -10.49 14.03 2.00
C PHE A 93 -11.07 14.61 3.29
N THR A 94 -10.57 14.19 4.46
CA THR A 94 -11.19 14.46 5.76
C THR A 94 -10.48 15.53 6.57
N ASP A 95 -9.33 16.01 6.13
CA ASP A 95 -8.40 16.87 6.88
C ASP A 95 -7.96 16.27 8.25
N ALA A 96 -8.30 15.00 8.50
CA ALA A 96 -7.90 14.28 9.71
C ALA A 96 -6.40 13.99 9.75
N PRO A 97 -5.79 13.87 10.93
CA PRO A 97 -4.40 13.43 11.07
C PRO A 97 -4.22 11.98 10.58
N ARG A 98 -2.97 11.56 10.42
CA ARG A 98 -2.63 10.19 10.01
C ARG A 98 -3.19 9.18 11.01
N ALA A 99 -3.98 8.23 10.53
CA ALA A 99 -4.61 7.22 11.36
C ALA A 99 -3.64 6.15 11.87
N ALA A 100 -2.48 5.99 11.23
CA ALA A 100 -1.51 4.95 11.55
C ALA A 100 -0.08 5.38 11.23
N THR A 101 0.88 4.75 11.90
CA THR A 101 2.30 4.76 11.51
C THR A 101 2.51 3.74 10.41
N VAL A 102 3.16 4.14 9.31
CA VAL A 102 3.43 3.27 8.16
C VAL A 102 4.93 3.09 8.00
N VAL A 103 5.37 1.83 7.97
CA VAL A 103 6.77 1.43 7.87
C VAL A 103 6.98 0.53 6.66
N ALA A 104 8.07 0.74 5.93
CA ALA A 104 8.47 -0.15 4.84
C ALA A 104 9.01 -1.47 5.39
N VAL A 105 8.43 -2.59 4.97
CA VAL A 105 8.90 -3.95 5.35
C VAL A 105 10.16 -4.33 4.58
N ARG A 106 10.31 -3.79 3.38
CA ARG A 106 11.47 -3.92 2.49
C ARG A 106 11.61 -2.65 1.67
N ASP A 107 12.71 -2.50 0.96
CA ASP A 107 12.91 -1.37 0.06
C ASP A 107 11.69 -1.18 -0.84
N SER A 108 11.15 0.02 -0.81
CA SER A 108 9.88 0.36 -1.41
C SER A 108 10.00 1.64 -2.22
N VAL A 109 9.36 1.63 -3.39
CA VAL A 109 9.24 2.78 -4.29
C VAL A 109 7.79 3.18 -4.37
N LEU A 110 7.52 4.44 -4.10
CA LEU A 110 6.18 5.03 -4.11
C LEU A 110 6.18 6.28 -4.98
N VAL A 111 4.99 6.74 -5.32
CA VAL A 111 4.77 8.10 -5.79
C VAL A 111 3.92 8.86 -4.78
N ARG A 112 4.27 10.11 -4.54
CA ARG A 112 3.61 11.03 -3.62
C ARG A 112 2.77 12.03 -4.40
N LEU A 113 1.54 12.28 -3.94
CA LEU A 113 0.69 13.37 -4.39
C LEU A 113 0.40 14.27 -3.19
N THR A 114 0.77 15.54 -3.30
CA THR A 114 0.56 16.51 -2.21
C THR A 114 -0.88 17.02 -2.18
N LYS A 115 -1.35 17.43 -1.02
CA LYS A 115 -2.71 17.92 -0.81
C LYS A 115 -3.09 19.14 -1.66
N PRO A 116 -2.22 20.17 -1.85
CA PRO A 116 -2.54 21.28 -2.74
C PRO A 116 -2.74 20.83 -4.18
N VAL A 117 -1.87 19.96 -4.69
CA VAL A 117 -1.98 19.39 -6.04
C VAL A 117 -3.24 18.55 -6.18
N PHE A 118 -3.53 17.70 -5.19
CA PHE A 118 -4.76 16.91 -5.14
C PHE A 118 -6.01 17.79 -5.23
N LYS A 119 -6.11 18.86 -4.41
CA LYS A 119 -7.22 19.81 -4.44
C LYS A 119 -7.34 20.53 -5.79
N SER A 120 -6.22 20.93 -6.39
CA SER A 120 -6.20 21.56 -7.72
C SER A 120 -6.69 20.62 -8.82
N LEU A 121 -6.26 19.35 -8.79
CA LEU A 121 -6.72 18.33 -9.74
C LEU A 121 -8.21 18.03 -9.60
N LEU A 122 -8.73 17.95 -8.37
CA LEU A 122 -10.17 17.79 -8.12
C LEU A 122 -10.98 18.96 -8.70
N ALA A 123 -10.48 20.17 -8.58
CA ALA A 123 -11.16 21.36 -9.12
C ALA A 123 -11.13 21.44 -10.66
N SER A 124 -10.10 20.85 -11.29
CA SER A 124 -9.90 20.92 -12.74
C SER A 124 -10.60 19.80 -13.52
N SER A 125 -10.96 18.68 -12.89
CA SER A 125 -11.52 17.50 -13.57
C SER A 125 -12.63 16.85 -12.77
N ALA A 126 -13.86 16.94 -13.29
CA ALA A 126 -15.02 16.26 -12.71
C ALA A 126 -14.87 14.72 -12.74
N GLN A 127 -14.25 14.17 -13.78
CA GLN A 127 -13.99 12.72 -13.88
C GLN A 127 -13.05 12.24 -12.79
N LEU A 128 -11.96 12.99 -12.54
CA LEU A 128 -11.00 12.69 -11.48
C LEU A 128 -11.67 12.77 -10.10
N SER A 129 -12.49 13.80 -9.87
CA SER A 129 -13.26 13.94 -8.63
C SER A 129 -14.18 12.74 -8.39
N MET A 130 -14.91 12.30 -9.40
CA MET A 130 -15.81 11.13 -9.29
C MET A 130 -15.03 9.82 -9.05
N ALA A 131 -13.92 9.61 -9.76
CA ALA A 131 -13.10 8.41 -9.61
C ALA A 131 -12.48 8.32 -8.20
N LEU A 132 -11.92 9.41 -7.71
CA LEU A 132 -11.32 9.47 -6.36
C LEU A 132 -12.38 9.36 -5.25
N THR A 133 -13.56 9.96 -5.43
CA THR A 133 -14.67 9.83 -4.48
C THR A 133 -15.15 8.37 -4.41
N ARG A 134 -15.27 7.69 -5.53
CA ARG A 134 -15.60 6.25 -5.57
C ARG A 134 -14.59 5.42 -4.81
N GLN A 135 -13.29 5.66 -5.05
CA GLN A 135 -12.22 4.98 -4.33
C GLN A 135 -12.24 5.23 -2.81
N ALA A 136 -12.53 6.46 -2.39
CA ALA A 136 -12.67 6.78 -0.98
C ALA A 136 -13.84 6.02 -0.33
N ILE A 137 -14.99 5.95 -0.99
CA ILE A 137 -16.18 5.23 -0.52
C ILE A 137 -15.89 3.72 -0.41
N GLU A 138 -15.31 3.11 -1.45
CA GLU A 138 -14.95 1.68 -1.47
C GLU A 138 -14.00 1.33 -0.32
N ARG A 139 -13.01 2.19 -0.05
CA ARG A 139 -12.08 1.98 1.07
C ARG A 139 -12.70 2.16 2.44
N LEU A 140 -13.61 3.09 2.61
CA LEU A 140 -14.35 3.25 3.87
C LEU A 140 -15.22 2.02 4.14
N GLN A 141 -15.85 1.47 3.11
CA GLN A 141 -16.64 0.23 3.20
C GLN A 141 -15.76 -1.00 3.49
N SER A 142 -14.60 -1.11 2.86
CA SER A 142 -13.66 -2.23 3.05
C SER A 142 -13.04 -2.26 4.46
N ARG A 143 -12.92 -1.13 5.14
CA ARG A 143 -12.44 -1.05 6.52
C ARG A 143 -13.39 -1.64 7.55
N SER A 144 -14.68 -1.73 7.22
CA SER A 144 -15.68 -2.39 8.07
C SER A 144 -15.60 -3.92 7.99
N ALA A 145 -14.97 -4.46 6.96
CA ALA A 145 -14.62 -5.87 6.85
C ALA A 145 -13.22 -6.05 7.46
N ASN A 146 -13.15 -6.66 8.64
CA ASN A 146 -11.93 -7.03 9.36
C ASN A 146 -10.87 -7.55 8.37
N PRO A 147 -9.67 -6.95 8.22
CA PRO A 147 -8.66 -7.49 7.34
C PRO A 147 -8.15 -8.78 7.98
N ALA A 148 -8.77 -9.88 7.64
CA ALA A 148 -8.15 -11.17 7.85
C ALA A 148 -6.82 -11.10 7.10
N MET A 149 -5.71 -11.19 7.82
CA MET A 149 -4.39 -11.37 7.20
C MET A 149 -4.55 -12.50 6.19
N GLU A 150 -4.43 -12.19 4.89
CA GLU A 150 -4.46 -13.22 3.85
C GLU A 150 -3.39 -14.24 4.19
N ARG A 151 -3.82 -15.43 4.58
CA ARG A 151 -2.88 -16.53 4.82
C ARG A 151 -2.26 -16.88 3.47
N PRO A 152 -0.95 -17.14 3.42
CA PRO A 152 -0.31 -17.53 2.18
C PRO A 152 -1.00 -18.80 1.67
N VAL A 153 -1.48 -18.75 0.41
CA VAL A 153 -2.19 -19.88 -0.23
C VAL A 153 -1.21 -21.00 -0.61
N ALA A 154 0.07 -20.67 -0.76
CA ALA A 154 1.12 -21.62 -1.07
C ALA A 154 2.46 -21.17 -0.48
N MET A 155 3.25 -22.13 0.01
CA MET A 155 4.63 -21.92 0.43
C MET A 155 5.56 -22.85 -0.36
N GLY A 156 6.61 -22.26 -0.95
CA GLY A 156 7.71 -23.00 -1.57
C GLY A 156 8.85 -23.21 -0.55
N LEU A 157 9.37 -24.43 -0.45
CA LEU A 157 10.55 -24.75 0.34
C LEU A 157 11.68 -25.10 -0.58
N LEU A 158 12.84 -24.41 -0.42
CA LEU A 158 14.05 -24.63 -1.19
C LEU A 158 15.18 -25.02 -0.23
N PRO A 159 15.85 -26.18 -0.44
CA PRO A 159 17.04 -26.52 0.32
C PRO A 159 18.20 -25.63 -0.12
N ILE A 160 18.85 -24.99 0.84
CA ILE A 160 20.06 -24.16 0.59
C ILE A 160 21.32 -25.00 0.75
N SER A 161 21.25 -26.14 1.45
CA SER A 161 22.37 -27.01 1.73
C SER A 161 22.09 -28.45 1.28
N ALA A 162 23.10 -29.16 0.87
CA ALA A 162 23.01 -30.60 0.57
C ALA A 162 22.74 -31.40 1.88
N GLY A 163 21.97 -32.50 1.78
CA GLY A 163 21.70 -33.39 2.90
C GLY A 163 20.53 -32.99 3.82
N VAL A 164 19.77 -31.96 3.48
CA VAL A 164 18.57 -31.56 4.24
C VAL A 164 17.38 -32.46 3.86
N ASP A 165 16.75 -33.14 4.81
CA ASP A 165 15.49 -33.85 4.62
C ASP A 165 14.34 -32.85 4.44
N LEU A 166 14.22 -32.33 3.24
CA LEU A 166 13.18 -31.34 2.87
C LEU A 166 11.77 -31.93 2.96
N GLN A 167 11.61 -33.22 2.63
CA GLN A 167 10.33 -33.88 2.60
C GLN A 167 9.80 -34.10 4.02
N GLY A 168 10.64 -34.60 4.93
CA GLY A 168 10.28 -34.75 6.34
C GLY A 168 9.97 -33.41 7.02
N PHE A 169 10.73 -32.35 6.68
CA PHE A 169 10.46 -31.00 7.18
C PHE A 169 9.13 -30.46 6.64
N ALA A 170 8.85 -30.61 5.34
CA ALA A 170 7.60 -30.13 4.72
C ALA A 170 6.35 -30.80 5.34
N VAL A 171 6.41 -32.11 5.61
CA VAL A 171 5.33 -32.84 6.25
C VAL A 171 5.09 -32.35 7.68
N LYS A 172 6.15 -32.13 8.46
CA LYS A 172 6.04 -31.59 9.83
C LYS A 172 5.45 -30.18 9.83
N LEU A 173 5.92 -29.32 8.90
CA LEU A 173 5.42 -27.96 8.75
C LEU A 173 3.94 -27.94 8.34
N ALA A 174 3.54 -28.77 7.36
CA ALA A 174 2.15 -28.87 6.93
C ALA A 174 1.22 -29.33 8.06
N ARG A 175 1.66 -30.26 8.92
CA ARG A 175 0.89 -30.67 10.11
C ARG A 175 0.72 -29.53 11.12
N GLN A 176 1.74 -28.72 11.34
CA GLN A 176 1.68 -27.58 12.26
C GLN A 176 0.76 -26.46 11.75
N LEU A 177 0.82 -26.19 10.44
CA LEU A 177 -0.01 -25.16 9.80
C LEU A 177 -1.45 -25.61 9.54
N GLY A 178 -1.68 -26.91 9.33
CA GLY A 178 -3.00 -27.49 9.09
C GLY A 178 -3.78 -27.84 10.34
N ALA A 179 -3.21 -27.70 11.54
CA ALA A 179 -3.94 -27.94 12.79
C ALA A 179 -4.91 -26.79 13.07
N PRO A 180 -6.25 -27.00 13.02
CA PRO A 180 -7.20 -25.96 13.33
C PRO A 180 -7.10 -25.61 14.82
N GLY A 181 -6.85 -24.34 15.13
CA GLY A 181 -7.08 -23.81 16.47
C GLY A 181 -5.86 -23.65 17.38
N LYS A 182 -4.64 -23.50 16.84
CA LYS A 182 -3.50 -23.01 17.63
C LYS A 182 -2.90 -21.77 16.95
N VAL A 183 -3.42 -20.63 17.30
CA VAL A 183 -2.78 -19.32 17.27
C VAL A 183 -2.90 -18.77 18.69
#